data_ad4ce8f9f9f344736f79cd02a86d445c
#
_entry.id   ad4ce8f9f9f344736f79cd02a86d445c
#
_cell.length_a   1.000
_cell.length_b   1.000
_cell.length_c   1.000
_cell.angle_alpha   90.00
_cell.angle_beta   90.00
_cell.angle_gamma   90.00
#
_symmetry.space_group_name_H-M   'P 1'
#
loop_
_entity.id
_entity.type
_entity.pdbx_description
1 polymer ?
#
loop_
_entity_poly.entity_id
_entity_poly.type
_entity_poly.pdbx_seq_one_letter_code
_entity_poly.pdbx_strand_id
1 'polypeptide(L)' 'MAEVLEEHRGAELERLMAEHRRYTQRLEELMSKPYLTAEEQLEEVRMKKLKLHAKDLIAALERSCSAVA' A
#
# COMPACT_ATOMS: atom_id res chain seq x y z
N MET A 1 19.86 -16.19 -11.74
CA MET A 1 18.42 -16.39 -11.58
C MET A 1 17.92 -15.94 -10.23
N ALA A 2 18.53 -16.41 -9.15
CA ALA A 2 18.15 -16.00 -7.79
C ALA A 2 18.32 -14.50 -7.55
N GLU A 3 19.35 -13.92 -8.11
CA GLU A 3 19.63 -12.48 -7.99
C GLU A 3 18.52 -11.64 -8.62
N VAL A 4 18.00 -12.07 -9.76
CA VAL A 4 16.94 -11.36 -10.47
C VAL A 4 15.65 -11.38 -9.64
N LEU A 5 15.35 -12.53 -9.00
CA LEU A 5 14.18 -12.64 -8.14
C LEU A 5 14.28 -11.73 -6.92
N GLU A 6 15.47 -11.61 -6.34
CA GLU A 6 15.67 -10.73 -5.19
C GLU A 6 15.50 -9.27 -5.58
N GLU A 7 16.01 -8.87 -6.73
CA GLU A 7 15.82 -7.53 -7.24
C GLU A 7 14.35 -7.22 -7.49
N HIS A 8 13.61 -8.18 -8.05
CA HIS A 8 12.18 -8.03 -8.27
C HIS A 8 11.41 -7.86 -6.96
N ARG A 9 11.76 -8.64 -5.94
CA ARG A 9 11.10 -8.54 -4.64
C ARG A 9 11.36 -7.19 -4.00
N GLY A 10 12.61 -6.70 -4.07
CA GLY A 10 12.96 -5.40 -3.53
C GLY A 10 12.22 -4.28 -4.23
N ALA A 11 12.21 -4.29 -5.57
CA ALA A 11 11.53 -3.28 -6.35
C ALA A 11 10.01 -3.32 -6.11
N GLU A 12 9.43 -4.51 -6.01
CA GLU A 12 8.01 -4.67 -5.74
C GLU A 12 7.65 -4.18 -4.35
N LEU A 13 8.47 -4.48 -3.36
CA LEU A 13 8.26 -4.02 -1.99
C LEU A 13 8.29 -2.49 -1.94
N GLU A 14 9.30 -1.88 -2.57
CA GLU A 14 9.40 -0.42 -2.62
C GLU A 14 8.18 0.22 -3.29
N ARG A 15 7.71 -0.37 -4.38
CA ARG A 15 6.53 0.11 -5.08
C ARG A 15 5.29 0.03 -4.20
N LEU A 16 5.10 -1.09 -3.50
CA LEU A 16 3.97 -1.27 -2.61
C LEU A 16 4.02 -0.30 -1.43
N MET A 17 5.20 -0.05 -0.90
CA MET A 17 5.39 0.91 0.18
C MET A 17 5.06 2.32 -0.29
N ALA A 18 5.48 2.68 -1.51
CA ALA A 18 5.16 3.98 -2.09
C ALA A 18 3.65 4.13 -2.31
N GLU A 19 2.99 3.10 -2.82
CA GLU A 19 1.54 3.09 -3.00
C GLU A 19 0.81 3.23 -1.67
N HIS A 20 1.26 2.48 -0.67
CA HIS A 20 0.68 2.56 0.67
C HIS A 20 0.78 3.98 1.23
N ARG A 21 1.92 4.62 1.02
CA ARG A 21 2.14 6.00 1.47
C ARG A 21 1.20 6.97 0.75
N ARG A 22 1.02 6.79 -0.55
CA ARG A 22 0.13 7.63 -1.35
C ARG A 22 -1.32 7.50 -0.87
N TYR A 23 -1.78 6.27 -0.62
CA TYR A 23 -3.12 6.04 -0.11
C TYR A 23 -3.31 6.66 1.26
N THR A 24 -2.30 6.54 2.12
CA THR A 24 -2.33 7.14 3.46
C THR A 24 -2.45 8.65 3.38
N GLN A 25 -1.64 9.29 2.53
CA GLN A 25 -1.67 10.73 2.35
C GLN A 25 -3.02 11.21 1.84
N ARG A 26 -3.58 10.51 0.86
CA ARG A 26 -4.88 10.87 0.32
C ARG A 26 -5.98 10.72 1.36
N LEU A 27 -5.94 9.66 2.15
CA LEU A 27 -6.89 9.46 3.23
C LEU A 27 -6.80 10.58 4.26
N GLU A 28 -5.60 11.00 4.62
CA GLU A 28 -5.42 12.10 5.56
C GLU A 28 -6.02 13.40 5.01
N GLU A 29 -5.83 13.67 3.71
CA GLU A 29 -6.44 14.82 3.07
C GLU A 29 -7.96 14.76 3.14
N LEU A 30 -8.54 13.60 2.84
CA LEU A 30 -9.99 13.43 2.90
C LEU A 30 -10.52 13.58 4.32
N MET A 31 -9.82 13.00 5.28
CA MET A 31 -10.24 13.06 6.68
C MET A 31 -10.10 14.45 7.30
N SER A 32 -9.28 15.30 6.72
CA SER A 32 -9.12 16.68 7.20
C SER A 32 -10.26 17.60 6.74
N LYS A 33 -11.05 17.18 5.76
CA LYS A 33 -12.16 17.97 5.26
C LYS A 33 -13.36 17.85 6.19
N PRO A 34 -14.05 18.99 6.48
CA PRO A 34 -15.23 18.94 7.34
C PRO A 34 -16.40 18.22 6.70
N TYR A 35 -16.49 18.25 5.36
CA TYR A 35 -17.55 17.57 4.62
C TYR A 35 -16.97 16.90 3.40
N LEU A 36 -17.41 15.67 3.14
CA LEU A 36 -17.02 14.93 1.95
C LEU A 36 -18.20 14.88 0.98
N THR A 37 -17.90 15.09 -0.31
CA THR A 37 -18.89 14.85 -1.36
C THR A 37 -19.16 13.35 -1.46
N ALA A 38 -20.21 12.98 -2.17
CA ALA A 38 -20.51 11.55 -2.38
C ALA A 38 -19.34 10.84 -3.08
N GLU A 39 -18.72 11.51 -4.06
CA GLU A 39 -17.56 10.96 -4.76
C GLU A 39 -16.37 10.80 -3.81
N GLU A 40 -16.14 11.76 -2.94
CA GLU A 40 -15.06 11.69 -1.96
C GLU A 40 -15.30 10.60 -0.93
N GLN A 41 -16.54 10.37 -0.54
CA GLN A 41 -16.89 9.27 0.37
C GLN A 41 -16.57 7.92 -0.27
N LEU A 42 -16.87 7.76 -1.57
CA LEU A 42 -16.52 6.57 -2.30
C LEU A 42 -15.00 6.40 -2.41
N GLU A 43 -14.31 7.50 -2.66
CA GLU A 43 -12.85 7.49 -2.72
C GLU A 43 -12.25 7.05 -1.38
N GLU A 44 -12.78 7.56 -0.28
CA GLU A 44 -12.35 7.18 1.06
C GLU A 44 -12.44 5.67 1.27
N VAL A 45 -13.57 5.08 0.92
CA VAL A 45 -13.76 3.64 1.05
C VAL A 45 -12.75 2.87 0.20
N ARG A 46 -12.55 3.32 -1.05
CA ARG A 46 -11.59 2.69 -1.96
C ARG A 46 -10.17 2.80 -1.44
N MET A 47 -9.78 3.97 -0.94
CA MET A 47 -8.44 4.20 -0.43
C MET A 47 -8.15 3.34 0.81
N LYS A 48 -9.15 3.18 1.68
CA LYS A 48 -9.02 2.29 2.84
C LYS A 48 -8.78 0.85 2.43
N LYS A 49 -9.53 0.38 1.43
CA LYS A 49 -9.35 -0.98 0.91
C LYS A 49 -7.99 -1.16 0.25
N LEU A 50 -7.59 -0.20 -0.57
CA LEU A 50 -6.30 -0.26 -1.25
C LEU A 50 -5.14 -0.20 -0.26
N LYS A 51 -5.26 0.65 0.76
CA LYS A 51 -4.25 0.75 1.80
C LYS A 51 -4.10 -0.57 2.55
N LEU A 52 -5.21 -1.19 2.93
CA LEU A 52 -5.18 -2.46 3.63
C LEU A 52 -4.60 -3.56 2.75
N HIS A 53 -5.00 -3.60 1.48
CA HIS A 53 -4.48 -4.57 0.52
C HIS A 53 -2.97 -4.42 0.34
N ALA A 54 -2.50 -3.18 0.17
CA ALA A 54 -1.07 -2.92 0.04
C ALA A 54 -0.31 -3.33 1.30
N LYS A 55 -0.87 -3.06 2.48
CA LYS A 55 -0.28 -3.46 3.74
C LYS A 55 -0.17 -4.97 3.86
N ASP A 56 -1.19 -5.69 3.45
CA ASP A 56 -1.18 -7.16 3.47
C ASP A 56 -0.13 -7.72 2.53
N LEU A 57 0.00 -7.15 1.34
CA LEU A 57 1.03 -7.57 0.39
C LEU A 57 2.43 -7.28 0.90
N ILE A 58 2.64 -6.12 1.51
CA ILE A 58 3.93 -5.77 2.11
C ILE A 58 4.28 -6.78 3.21
N ALA A 59 3.34 -7.09 4.08
CA ALA A 59 3.56 -8.05 5.15
C ALA A 59 3.88 -9.44 4.60
N ALA A 60 3.20 -9.84 3.53
CA ALA A 60 3.47 -11.13 2.89
C ALA A 60 4.87 -11.19 2.29
N LEU A 61 5.30 -10.11 1.63
CA LEU A 61 6.64 -10.04 1.06
C LEU A 61 7.72 -10.04 2.14
N GLU A 62 7.49 -9.31 3.22
CA GLU A 62 8.43 -9.29 4.34
C GLU A 62 8.55 -10.66 5.00
N ARG A 63 7.44 -11.35 5.18
CA ARG A 63 7.46 -12.71 5.73
C ARG A 63 8.17 -13.68 4.80
N SER A 64 7.96 -13.53 3.50
CA SER A 64 8.63 -14.34 2.50
C SER A 64 10.15 -14.17 2.58
N CYS A 65 10.61 -12.93 2.72
CA CYS A 65 12.03 -12.63 2.87
C CYS A 65 12.58 -13.20 4.18
N SER A 66 11.83 -13.09 5.26
CA SER A 66 12.25 -13.62 6.56
C SER A 66 12.30 -15.16 6.57
N ALA A 67 11.38 -15.80 5.87
CA ALA A 67 11.31 -17.26 5.81
C ALA A 67 12.51 -17.88 5.11
N VAL A 68 13.16 -17.13 4.22
CA VAL A 68 14.34 -17.60 3.50
C VAL A 68 15.59 -17.57 4.38
N ALA A 69 15.61 -16.69 5.33
CA ALA A 69 16.72 -16.60 6.26
C ALA A 69 16.64 -17.69 7.32
#